data_56be0d528badeec2475e1fbb942c3d78
#
_entry.id   56be0d528badeec2475e1fbb942c3d78
#
_cell.length_a   1.000
_cell.length_b   1.000
_cell.length_c   1.000
_cell.angle_alpha   90.00
_cell.angle_beta   90.00
_cell.angle_gamma   90.00
#
_symmetry.space_group_name_H-M   'P 1'
#
loop_
_entity.id
_entity.type
_entity.pdbx_description
1 polymer ?
#
loop_
_entity_poly.entity_id
_entity_poly.type
_entity_poly.pdbx_seq_one_letter_code
_entity_poly.pdbx_strand_id
1 'polypeptide(L)'
;MQAVPPLQFNSFSESLIPAVQALVSVPLRFDVSGSSLTTFAIGGALRAVVTVDTVQELAHVLALLHREGQPVRVLGNGSNVLVSDAGLNEWIVKLGAGLKRIEVDGSRFEVFGAASLMSFARRASDDGFSGLEFAAGIPASIGGAVFMNAGAHGAEISSRVALVRGVMEDG
;
A
#
# COMPACT_ATOMS: atom_id res chain seq x y z
N MET A 1 -27.03 0.78 -22.37
CA MET A 1 -25.97 0.60 -21.39
C MET A 1 -25.08 -0.53 -21.92
N GLN A 2 -23.94 -0.20 -22.57
CA GLN A 2 -23.01 -1.23 -23.04
C GLN A 2 -22.27 -1.76 -21.82
N ALA A 3 -22.27 -3.08 -21.63
CA ALA A 3 -21.47 -3.73 -20.60
C ALA A 3 -20.00 -3.50 -20.92
N VAL A 4 -19.26 -2.89 -19.99
CA VAL A 4 -17.81 -2.81 -20.06
C VAL A 4 -17.28 -4.25 -19.98
N PRO A 5 -16.52 -4.73 -20.98
CA PRO A 5 -15.95 -6.07 -20.90
C PRO A 5 -15.08 -6.20 -19.66
N PRO A 6 -15.07 -7.36 -18.97
CA PRO A 6 -14.20 -7.56 -17.83
C PRO A 6 -12.75 -7.35 -18.28
N LEU A 7 -11.98 -6.60 -17.47
CA LEU A 7 -10.55 -6.44 -17.66
C LEU A 7 -9.91 -7.84 -17.70
N GLN A 8 -9.43 -8.24 -18.88
CA GLN A 8 -8.66 -9.46 -19.03
C GLN A 8 -7.22 -9.14 -18.58
N PHE A 9 -6.91 -9.39 -17.33
CA PHE A 9 -5.52 -9.39 -16.88
C PHE A 9 -4.81 -10.61 -17.44
N ASN A 10 -3.61 -10.43 -17.95
CA ASN A 10 -2.71 -11.53 -18.23
C ASN A 10 -2.45 -12.31 -16.94
N SER A 11 -2.17 -13.60 -17.03
CA SER A 11 -1.72 -14.37 -15.87
C SER A 11 -0.36 -13.85 -15.40
N PHE A 12 -0.05 -14.00 -14.11
CA PHE A 12 1.27 -13.71 -13.55
C PHE A 12 2.38 -14.31 -14.42
N SER A 13 3.35 -13.49 -14.80
CA SER A 13 4.47 -13.89 -15.64
C SER A 13 5.78 -14.00 -14.86
N GLU A 14 6.31 -15.21 -14.74
CA GLU A 14 7.61 -15.45 -14.10
C GLU A 14 8.79 -14.85 -14.90
N SER A 15 8.63 -14.67 -16.20
CA SER A 15 9.69 -14.10 -17.04
C SER A 15 10.06 -12.66 -16.67
N LEU A 16 9.18 -11.94 -15.94
CA LEU A 16 9.43 -10.58 -15.47
C LEU A 16 10.19 -10.51 -14.15
N ILE A 17 10.36 -11.64 -13.45
CA ILE A 17 11.05 -11.67 -12.14
C ILE A 17 12.42 -10.99 -12.19
N PRO A 18 13.33 -11.30 -13.13
CA PRO A 18 14.63 -10.65 -13.18
C PRO A 18 14.54 -9.13 -13.41
N ALA A 19 13.62 -8.70 -14.28
CA ALA A 19 13.44 -7.29 -14.59
C ALA A 19 12.88 -6.52 -13.39
N VAL A 20 11.88 -7.06 -12.68
CA VAL A 20 11.34 -6.45 -11.47
C VAL A 20 12.38 -6.42 -10.34
N GLN A 21 13.14 -7.52 -10.16
CA GLN A 21 14.19 -7.57 -9.14
C GLN A 21 15.29 -6.52 -9.38
N ALA A 22 15.59 -6.21 -10.64
CA ALA A 22 16.60 -5.18 -10.98
C ALA A 22 16.14 -3.75 -10.66
N LEU A 23 14.84 -3.52 -10.46
CA LEU A 23 14.26 -2.21 -10.16
C LEU A 23 14.17 -1.91 -8.66
N VAL A 24 14.36 -2.91 -7.79
CA VAL A 24 14.16 -2.78 -6.36
C VAL A 24 15.39 -3.21 -5.57
N SER A 25 15.61 -2.52 -4.46
CA SER A 25 16.73 -2.80 -3.56
C SER A 25 16.46 -4.00 -2.64
N VAL A 26 15.19 -4.31 -2.37
CA VAL A 26 14.77 -5.41 -1.50
C VAL A 26 14.52 -6.68 -2.33
N PRO A 27 15.04 -7.85 -1.91
CA PRO A 27 14.77 -9.10 -2.62
C PRO A 27 13.28 -9.43 -2.70
N LEU A 28 12.85 -9.90 -3.87
CA LEU A 28 11.48 -10.40 -4.07
C LEU A 28 11.22 -11.62 -3.17
N ARG A 29 9.99 -11.75 -2.73
CA ARG A 29 9.53 -12.92 -1.98
C ARG A 29 8.42 -13.61 -2.75
N PHE A 30 8.44 -14.94 -2.75
CA PHE A 30 7.49 -15.76 -3.50
C PHE A 30 6.68 -16.63 -2.57
N ASP A 31 5.47 -16.97 -2.99
CA ASP A 31 4.54 -17.85 -2.31
C ASP A 31 4.37 -17.53 -0.82
N VAL A 32 4.31 -16.19 -0.55
CA VAL A 32 4.20 -15.67 0.81
C VAL A 32 2.79 -15.90 1.34
N SER A 33 2.65 -16.55 2.49
CA SER A 33 1.34 -16.75 3.09
C SER A 33 0.61 -15.43 3.33
N GLY A 34 -0.62 -15.31 2.83
CA GLY A 34 -1.49 -14.16 3.07
C GLY A 34 -1.75 -13.94 4.57
N SER A 35 -1.76 -15.02 5.35
CA SER A 35 -1.90 -14.95 6.81
C SER A 35 -0.78 -14.15 7.49
N SER A 36 0.42 -14.10 6.90
CA SER A 36 1.55 -13.33 7.44
C SER A 36 1.52 -11.85 7.07
N LEU A 37 0.65 -11.46 6.15
CA LEU A 37 0.58 -10.08 5.61
C LEU A 37 -0.75 -9.39 5.89
N THR A 38 -1.68 -10.07 6.56
CA THR A 38 -2.99 -9.52 6.92
C THR A 38 -3.24 -9.61 8.42
N THR A 39 -4.02 -8.66 8.95
CA THR A 39 -4.40 -8.65 10.37
C THR A 39 -5.34 -9.80 10.71
N PHE A 40 -6.12 -10.29 9.75
CA PHE A 40 -6.98 -11.47 9.94
C PHE A 40 -6.17 -12.77 10.13
N ALA A 41 -4.89 -12.76 9.78
CA ALA A 41 -3.99 -13.91 9.88
C ALA A 41 -4.52 -15.18 9.19
N ILE A 42 -5.24 -15.02 8.08
CA ILE A 42 -5.75 -16.08 7.21
C ILE A 42 -5.48 -15.73 5.74
N GLY A 43 -5.61 -16.71 4.86
CA GLY A 43 -5.43 -16.58 3.41
C GLY A 43 -4.25 -17.36 2.85
N GLY A 44 -4.42 -17.82 1.62
CA GLY A 44 -3.45 -18.61 0.88
C GLY A 44 -2.24 -17.83 0.39
N ALA A 45 -1.45 -18.48 -0.46
CA ALA A 45 -0.18 -17.92 -0.94
C ALA A 45 -0.37 -16.72 -1.87
N LEU A 46 0.44 -15.69 -1.68
CA LEU A 46 0.62 -14.56 -2.58
C LEU A 46 1.82 -14.84 -3.49
N ARG A 47 1.60 -14.93 -4.80
CA ARG A 47 2.57 -15.47 -5.76
C ARG A 47 3.90 -14.71 -5.76
N ALA A 48 3.86 -13.38 -5.82
CA ALA A 48 5.06 -12.56 -5.75
C ALA A 48 4.79 -11.29 -4.92
N VAL A 49 5.68 -11.01 -3.98
CA VAL A 49 5.63 -9.80 -3.14
C VAL A 49 6.88 -8.95 -3.42
N VAL A 50 6.64 -7.76 -3.95
CA VAL A 50 7.63 -6.73 -4.24
C VAL A 50 7.58 -5.70 -3.12
N THR A 51 8.72 -5.43 -2.48
CA THR A 51 8.84 -4.33 -1.52
C THR A 51 9.63 -3.20 -2.18
N VAL A 52 9.06 -1.98 -2.18
CA VAL A 52 9.67 -0.78 -2.74
C VAL A 52 10.00 0.21 -1.63
N ASP A 53 11.23 0.69 -1.58
CA ASP A 53 11.72 1.59 -0.53
C ASP A 53 11.76 3.06 -0.97
N THR A 54 11.60 3.33 -2.26
CA THR A 54 11.58 4.69 -2.82
C THR A 54 10.38 4.90 -3.73
N VAL A 55 9.97 6.17 -3.90
CA VAL A 55 8.93 6.54 -4.88
C VAL A 55 9.35 6.17 -6.30
N GLN A 56 10.65 6.27 -6.61
CA GLN A 56 11.19 5.93 -7.92
C GLN A 56 11.10 4.43 -8.19
N GLU A 57 11.45 3.57 -7.21
CA GLU A 57 11.25 2.13 -7.34
C GLU A 57 9.77 1.80 -7.59
N LEU A 58 8.84 2.45 -6.83
CA LEU A 58 7.41 2.27 -7.01
C LEU A 58 6.98 2.61 -8.44
N ALA A 59 7.37 3.78 -8.94
CA ALA A 59 7.04 4.24 -10.29
C ALA A 59 7.55 3.27 -11.36
N HIS A 60 8.81 2.86 -11.28
CA HIS A 60 9.41 1.96 -12.26
C HIS A 60 8.76 0.56 -12.24
N VAL A 61 8.45 0.03 -11.05
CA VAL A 61 7.78 -1.28 -10.91
C VAL A 61 6.37 -1.22 -11.48
N LEU A 62 5.59 -0.20 -11.15
CA LEU A 62 4.22 -0.04 -11.66
C LEU A 62 4.24 0.15 -13.19
N ALA A 63 5.09 1.02 -13.73
CA ALA A 63 5.23 1.24 -15.17
C ALA A 63 5.59 -0.04 -15.93
N LEU A 64 6.53 -0.83 -15.40
CA LEU A 64 6.89 -2.11 -16.01
C LEU A 64 5.72 -3.07 -16.02
N LEU A 65 5.10 -3.30 -14.85
CA LEU A 65 4.02 -4.27 -14.71
C LEU A 65 2.77 -3.86 -15.52
N HIS A 66 2.44 -2.56 -15.53
CA HIS A 66 1.35 -2.03 -16.34
C HIS A 66 1.59 -2.25 -17.85
N ARG A 67 2.78 -1.88 -18.35
CA ARG A 67 3.16 -2.08 -19.76
C ARG A 67 3.07 -3.54 -20.20
N GLU A 68 3.41 -4.47 -19.30
CA GLU A 68 3.35 -5.91 -19.57
C GLU A 68 1.97 -6.52 -19.24
N GLY A 69 0.95 -5.68 -18.95
CA GLY A 69 -0.41 -6.11 -18.67
C GLY A 69 -0.54 -7.04 -17.45
N GLN A 70 0.34 -6.89 -16.47
CA GLN A 70 0.37 -7.77 -15.30
C GLN A 70 -0.64 -7.34 -14.24
N PRO A 71 -1.31 -8.29 -13.56
CA PRO A 71 -2.17 -7.97 -12.43
C PRO A 71 -1.33 -7.52 -11.24
N VAL A 72 -1.64 -6.32 -10.73
CA VAL A 72 -0.94 -5.70 -9.60
C VAL A 72 -1.92 -5.33 -8.49
N ARG A 73 -1.52 -5.58 -7.26
CA ARG A 73 -2.25 -5.14 -6.07
C ARG A 73 -1.32 -4.50 -5.05
N VAL A 74 -1.63 -3.28 -4.65
CA VAL A 74 -0.90 -2.60 -3.57
C VAL A 74 -1.48 -3.04 -2.23
N LEU A 75 -0.62 -3.48 -1.31
CA LEU A 75 -1.00 -3.92 0.01
C LEU A 75 -0.32 -3.07 1.09
N GLY A 76 -1.12 -2.36 1.89
CA GLY A 76 -0.66 -1.66 3.09
C GLY A 76 -0.38 -2.64 4.26
N ASN A 77 -0.88 -2.31 5.44
CA ASN A 77 -0.74 -3.18 6.63
C ASN A 77 -1.63 -4.44 6.59
N GLY A 78 -2.51 -4.57 5.59
CA GLY A 78 -3.42 -5.71 5.47
C GLY A 78 -4.53 -5.73 6.55
N SER A 79 -4.83 -4.58 7.16
CA SER A 79 -5.82 -4.49 8.24
C SER A 79 -7.28 -4.49 7.76
N ASN A 80 -7.51 -4.26 6.47
CA ASN A 80 -8.85 -4.30 5.86
C ASN A 80 -8.84 -5.15 4.58
N VAL A 81 -8.10 -6.26 4.60
CA VAL A 81 -7.95 -7.16 3.45
C VAL A 81 -8.17 -8.58 3.90
N LEU A 82 -9.03 -9.28 3.17
CA LEU A 82 -9.24 -10.71 3.28
C LEU A 82 -8.68 -11.38 2.02
N VAL A 83 -7.71 -12.25 2.21
CA VAL A 83 -7.10 -13.03 1.12
C VAL A 83 -7.78 -14.39 1.04
N SER A 84 -8.15 -14.80 -0.18
CA SER A 84 -8.71 -16.12 -0.44
C SER A 84 -7.75 -17.25 -0.03
N ASP A 85 -8.28 -18.36 0.43
CA ASP A 85 -7.48 -19.57 0.74
C ASP A 85 -6.80 -20.14 -0.52
N ALA A 86 -7.35 -19.90 -1.71
CA ALA A 86 -6.71 -20.22 -2.97
C ALA A 86 -5.48 -19.35 -3.29
N GLY A 87 -5.24 -18.30 -2.50
CA GLY A 87 -4.17 -17.34 -2.72
C GLY A 87 -4.47 -16.35 -3.85
N LEU A 88 -3.43 -15.62 -4.26
CA LEU A 88 -3.48 -14.65 -5.36
C LEU A 88 -2.31 -14.87 -6.32
N ASN A 89 -2.63 -15.07 -7.59
CA ASN A 89 -1.65 -15.21 -8.66
C ASN A 89 -1.36 -13.83 -9.32
N GLU A 90 -0.96 -12.86 -8.48
CA GLU A 90 -0.75 -11.46 -8.84
C GLU A 90 0.58 -10.96 -8.27
N TRP A 91 1.05 -9.81 -8.77
CA TRP A 91 2.12 -9.04 -8.17
C TRP A 91 1.57 -8.22 -7.00
N ILE A 92 2.07 -8.46 -5.80
CA ILE A 92 1.71 -7.71 -4.61
C ILE A 92 2.81 -6.68 -4.32
N VAL A 93 2.50 -5.40 -4.42
CA VAL A 93 3.43 -4.31 -4.12
C VAL A 93 3.20 -3.82 -2.70
N LYS A 94 4.27 -3.80 -1.91
CA LYS A 94 4.30 -3.24 -0.55
C LYS A 94 5.26 -2.07 -0.48
N LEU A 95 4.86 -1.02 0.22
CA LEU A 95 5.75 0.08 0.53
C LEU A 95 6.65 -0.30 1.72
N GLY A 96 7.94 -0.17 1.55
CA GLY A 96 8.95 -0.57 2.52
C GLY A 96 9.35 0.53 3.51
N ALA A 97 10.48 0.31 4.18
CA ALA A 97 10.92 1.17 5.30
C ALA A 97 11.27 2.60 4.86
N GLY A 98 11.82 2.78 3.67
CA GLY A 98 12.15 4.10 3.12
C GLY A 98 10.95 5.01 2.90
N LEU A 99 9.73 4.43 2.83
CA LEU A 99 8.46 5.15 2.66
C LEU A 99 7.64 5.25 3.97
N LYS A 100 8.30 5.18 5.15
CA LYS A 100 7.66 5.35 6.48
C LYS A 100 7.90 6.73 7.09
N ARG A 101 8.51 7.65 6.36
CA ARG A 101 8.88 8.97 6.90
C ARG A 101 7.68 9.82 7.25
N ILE A 102 7.86 10.67 8.29
CA ILE A 102 6.93 11.71 8.72
C ILE A 102 7.76 12.98 8.83
N GLU A 103 7.47 13.95 7.98
CA GLU A 103 8.15 15.24 7.93
C GLU A 103 7.20 16.33 8.39
N VAL A 104 7.71 17.31 9.14
CA VAL A 104 6.92 18.39 9.72
C VAL A 104 7.37 19.71 9.08
N ASP A 105 6.43 20.47 8.57
CA ASP A 105 6.64 21.81 8.04
C ASP A 105 5.61 22.78 8.65
N GLY A 106 6.02 23.49 9.69
CA GLY A 106 5.16 24.37 10.45
C GLY A 106 3.94 23.64 11.04
N SER A 107 2.75 23.91 10.54
CA SER A 107 1.49 23.29 10.96
C SER A 107 1.05 22.14 10.04
N ARG A 108 1.90 21.71 9.13
CA ARG A 108 1.61 20.62 8.17
C ARG A 108 2.53 19.43 8.40
N PHE A 109 2.00 18.28 8.11
CA PHE A 109 2.76 17.03 8.07
C PHE A 109 2.76 16.49 6.64
N GLU A 110 3.93 16.15 6.13
CA GLU A 110 4.08 15.29 4.97
C GLU A 110 4.35 13.86 5.46
N VAL A 111 3.43 12.95 5.17
CA VAL A 111 3.47 11.61 5.72
C VAL A 111 3.47 10.61 4.59
N PHE A 112 4.48 9.77 4.55
CA PHE A 112 4.65 8.77 3.49
C PHE A 112 3.73 7.57 3.69
N GLY A 113 3.32 6.95 2.59
CA GLY A 113 2.24 5.95 2.53
C GLY A 113 2.45 4.69 3.37
N ALA A 114 3.71 4.31 3.68
CA ALA A 114 4.01 3.16 4.53
C ALA A 114 4.04 3.48 6.03
N ALA A 115 3.97 4.75 6.43
CA ALA A 115 3.93 5.13 7.83
C ALA A 115 2.68 4.57 8.51
N SER A 116 2.80 4.22 9.80
CA SER A 116 1.66 3.78 10.60
C SER A 116 0.76 4.96 10.95
N LEU A 117 -0.54 4.84 10.68
CA LEU A 117 -1.54 5.85 11.05
C LEU A 117 -1.57 6.08 12.57
N MET A 118 -1.51 5.02 13.37
CA MET A 118 -1.47 5.11 14.83
C MET A 118 -0.23 5.85 15.32
N SER A 119 0.94 5.52 14.75
CA SER A 119 2.20 6.19 15.12
C SER A 119 2.19 7.66 14.71
N PHE A 120 1.60 7.99 13.57
CA PHE A 120 1.40 9.36 13.14
C PHE A 120 0.47 10.14 14.06
N ALA A 121 -0.69 9.56 14.42
CA ALA A 121 -1.64 10.20 15.33
C ALA A 121 -1.00 10.51 16.69
N ARG A 122 -0.21 9.56 17.25
CA ARG A 122 0.55 9.77 18.47
C ARG A 122 1.57 10.90 18.32
N ARG A 123 2.37 10.87 17.26
CA ARG A 123 3.38 11.89 16.98
C ARG A 123 2.76 13.27 16.88
N ALA A 124 1.64 13.42 16.16
CA ALA A 124 0.94 14.69 16.05
C ALA A 124 0.46 15.20 17.41
N SER A 125 -0.07 14.32 18.26
CA SER A 125 -0.47 14.68 19.63
C SER A 125 0.72 15.11 20.50
N ASP A 126 1.84 14.39 20.43
CA ASP A 126 3.06 14.71 21.18
C ASP A 126 3.64 16.07 20.74
N ASP A 127 3.48 16.42 19.46
CA ASP A 127 3.88 17.71 18.88
C ASP A 127 2.81 18.82 19.13
N GLY A 128 1.73 18.55 19.91
CA GLY A 128 0.70 19.53 20.28
C GLY A 128 -0.42 19.74 19.27
N PHE A 129 -0.54 18.91 18.24
CA PHE A 129 -1.61 18.99 17.24
C PHE A 129 -2.80 18.11 17.63
N SER A 130 -4.01 18.64 17.39
CA SER A 130 -5.29 17.94 17.61
C SER A 130 -5.97 17.55 16.30
N GLY A 131 -6.96 16.66 16.38
CA GLY A 131 -7.83 16.29 15.28
C GLY A 131 -7.50 14.96 14.62
N LEU A 132 -6.51 14.22 15.13
CA LEU A 132 -6.17 12.85 14.72
C LEU A 132 -6.47 11.80 15.81
N GLU A 133 -7.18 12.19 16.86
CA GLU A 133 -7.51 11.31 18.00
C GLU A 133 -8.29 10.07 17.55
N PHE A 134 -9.19 10.23 16.57
CA PHE A 134 -9.94 9.11 15.99
C PHE A 134 -9.05 8.02 15.39
N ALA A 135 -7.86 8.38 14.95
CA ALA A 135 -6.94 7.49 14.25
C ALA A 135 -6.06 6.64 15.19
N ALA A 136 -6.06 6.93 16.50
CA ALA A 136 -5.18 6.28 17.48
C ALA A 136 -5.39 4.77 17.62
N GLY A 137 -6.59 4.28 17.27
CA GLY A 137 -6.95 2.86 17.30
C GLY A 137 -7.00 2.16 15.95
N ILE A 138 -6.68 2.84 14.83
CA ILE A 138 -6.83 2.27 13.47
C ILE A 138 -5.48 1.68 13.01
N PRO A 139 -5.34 0.35 12.86
CA PRO A 139 -4.06 -0.32 12.57
C PRO A 139 -3.69 -0.28 11.08
N ALA A 140 -3.87 0.86 10.42
CA ALA A 140 -3.63 1.05 9.01
C ALA A 140 -2.25 1.68 8.72
N SER A 141 -1.76 1.50 7.50
CA SER A 141 -0.78 2.41 6.92
C SER A 141 -1.47 3.69 6.43
N ILE A 142 -0.73 4.79 6.34
CA ILE A 142 -1.26 6.07 5.82
C ILE A 142 -1.87 5.90 4.42
N GLY A 143 -1.16 5.23 3.49
CA GLY A 143 -1.70 4.98 2.14
C GLY A 143 -2.98 4.17 2.17
N GLY A 144 -3.03 3.10 2.98
CA GLY A 144 -4.24 2.28 3.15
C GLY A 144 -5.39 3.06 3.80
N ALA A 145 -5.09 3.91 4.77
CA ALA A 145 -6.09 4.76 5.43
C ALA A 145 -6.69 5.80 4.48
N VAL A 146 -5.86 6.45 3.66
CA VAL A 146 -6.32 7.41 2.64
C VAL A 146 -7.17 6.69 1.60
N PHE A 147 -6.72 5.55 1.08
CA PHE A 147 -7.44 4.78 0.07
C PHE A 147 -8.82 4.34 0.56
N MET A 148 -8.93 3.92 1.83
CA MET A 148 -10.18 3.43 2.44
C MET A 148 -11.01 4.52 3.09
N ASN A 149 -10.56 5.80 3.08
CA ASN A 149 -11.13 6.88 3.88
C ASN A 149 -11.36 6.45 5.33
N ALA A 150 -10.31 5.92 5.96
CA ALA A 150 -10.41 5.32 7.29
C ALA A 150 -10.95 6.32 8.32
N GLY A 151 -11.88 5.86 9.14
CA GLY A 151 -12.52 6.69 10.16
C GLY A 151 -12.97 5.90 11.37
N ALA A 152 -13.16 6.62 12.48
CA ALA A 152 -13.72 6.12 13.73
C ALA A 152 -14.29 7.29 14.53
N HIS A 153 -15.24 6.99 15.43
CA HIS A 153 -15.82 7.97 16.35
C HIS A 153 -16.40 9.22 15.66
N GLY A 154 -16.95 9.07 14.44
CA GLY A 154 -17.58 10.16 13.70
C GLY A 154 -16.61 11.10 12.97
N ALA A 155 -15.32 10.77 12.90
CA ALA A 155 -14.33 11.49 12.13
C ALA A 155 -13.64 10.57 11.13
N GLU A 156 -13.19 11.13 10.00
CA GLU A 156 -12.57 10.42 8.88
C GLU A 156 -11.27 11.14 8.45
N ILE A 157 -10.36 10.37 7.85
CA ILE A 157 -9.06 10.91 7.43
C ILE A 157 -9.20 11.99 6.35
N SER A 158 -10.20 11.90 5.47
CA SER A 158 -10.49 12.90 4.44
C SER A 158 -10.70 14.31 5.02
N SER A 159 -11.19 14.43 6.25
CA SER A 159 -11.37 15.71 6.93
C SER A 159 -10.04 16.38 7.35
N ARG A 160 -8.93 15.66 7.28
CA ARG A 160 -7.59 16.10 7.71
C ARG A 160 -6.57 16.14 6.58
N VAL A 161 -6.89 15.55 5.43
CA VAL A 161 -6.01 15.50 4.27
C VAL A 161 -6.19 16.76 3.43
N ALA A 162 -5.12 17.52 3.24
CA ALA A 162 -5.12 18.69 2.38
C ALA A 162 -4.70 18.34 0.93
N LEU A 163 -3.80 17.37 0.77
CA LEU A 163 -3.25 16.97 -0.52
C LEU A 163 -2.80 15.51 -0.46
N VAL A 164 -3.03 14.78 -1.54
CA VAL A 164 -2.47 13.45 -1.77
C VAL A 164 -1.59 13.50 -3.01
N ARG A 165 -0.36 13.00 -2.87
CA ARG A 165 0.52 12.71 -4.01
C ARG A 165 0.59 11.20 -4.19
N GLY A 166 0.45 10.73 -5.39
CA GLY A 166 0.47 9.31 -5.73
C GLY A 166 1.28 9.05 -6.99
N VAL A 167 1.59 7.79 -7.20
CA VAL A 167 2.15 7.28 -8.45
C VAL A 167 0.99 6.64 -9.21
N MET A 168 0.88 6.97 -10.49
CA MET A 168 -0.13 6.39 -11.36
C MET A 168 0.25 4.96 -11.77
N GLU A 169 -0.68 4.20 -12.34
CA GLU A 169 -0.44 2.81 -12.75
C GLU A 169 0.64 2.69 -13.83
N ASP A 170 0.81 3.73 -14.62
CA ASP A 170 1.81 3.81 -15.69
C ASP A 170 3.17 4.39 -15.23
N GLY A 171 3.30 4.73 -13.92
CA GLY A 171 4.53 5.21 -13.27
C GLY A 171 4.58 6.72 -13.02
#